data_02eaa2426a774b48b45c1ebe7128a364
#
_entry.id   02eaa2426a774b48b45c1ebe7128a364
#
_cell.length_a   1.000
_cell.length_b   1.000
_cell.length_c   1.000
_cell.angle_alpha   90.00
_cell.angle_beta   90.00
_cell.angle_gamma   90.00
#
_symmetry.space_group_name_H-M   'P 1'
#
loop_
_entity.id
_entity.type
_entity.pdbx_description
1 polymer ?
#
loop_
_entity_poly.entity_id
_entity_poly.type
_entity_poly.pdbx_seq_one_letter_code
_entity_poly.pdbx_strand_id
1 'polypeptide(L)'
;GMCVDRDSYVGSIYNNSAEASHAAFPDSSGYADGVTCDSFDVEKAKQILADAGYADNDGDGVLEKDGKKLSLKLVTYQANAALPMDCEALASQLSQIGIAADIEVAEKITVRLADSDWDIGTMAYSTLPTGNPYTYLSAVMGSDGTSNYGHYSNAKVDELLGQLKKTGDEAKQKELVKQIQQVALDDHAYVYMVHTLVNDVTAADVENLAMQGQYDWLNYQMSY
;
A
#
# COMPACT_ATOMS: atom_id res chain seq x y z
N GLY A 1 5.59 8.45 -3.65
CA GLY A 1 5.45 8.52 -2.19
C GLY A 1 5.15 9.94 -1.71
N MET A 2 5.97 10.94 -2.07
CA MET A 2 5.94 12.33 -1.55
C MET A 2 4.66 13.12 -1.84
N CYS A 3 3.87 12.78 -2.83
CA CYS A 3 2.59 13.46 -3.09
C CYS A 3 1.39 12.83 -2.37
N VAL A 4 1.58 11.75 -1.61
CA VAL A 4 0.49 11.05 -0.92
C VAL A 4 0.28 11.61 0.48
N ASP A 5 -0.78 12.38 0.65
CA ASP A 5 -1.25 12.90 1.94
C ASP A 5 -2.12 11.86 2.63
N ARG A 6 -1.50 10.98 3.40
CA ARG A 6 -2.15 9.83 4.05
C ARG A 6 -3.22 10.25 5.06
N ASP A 7 -3.00 11.36 5.76
CA ASP A 7 -3.97 11.86 6.74
C ASP A 7 -5.27 12.32 6.06
N SER A 8 -5.17 12.89 4.86
CA SER A 8 -6.36 13.28 4.09
C SER A 8 -7.21 12.07 3.68
N TYR A 9 -6.58 10.91 3.38
CA TYR A 9 -7.33 9.67 3.11
C TYR A 9 -8.08 9.20 4.34
N VAL A 10 -7.41 9.12 5.49
CA VAL A 10 -8.02 8.70 6.77
C VAL A 10 -9.24 9.54 7.10
N GLY A 11 -9.13 10.87 7.00
CA GLY A 11 -10.21 11.78 7.33
C GLY A 11 -11.35 11.80 6.31
N SER A 12 -11.02 11.92 5.02
CA SER A 12 -11.99 12.22 3.97
C SER A 12 -12.64 10.99 3.36
N ILE A 13 -11.91 9.87 3.23
CA ILE A 13 -12.40 8.65 2.57
C ILE A 13 -12.86 7.64 3.62
N TYR A 14 -12.05 7.45 4.65
CA TYR A 14 -12.30 6.42 5.66
C TYR A 14 -13.05 6.92 6.89
N ASN A 15 -13.37 8.21 6.97
CA ASN A 15 -14.09 8.80 8.11
C ASN A 15 -13.48 8.38 9.46
N ASN A 16 -12.15 8.39 9.55
CA ASN A 16 -11.34 7.95 10.69
C ASN A 16 -11.50 6.44 11.06
N SER A 17 -11.97 5.61 10.12
CA SER A 17 -12.00 4.14 10.28
C SER A 17 -10.76 3.48 9.65
N ALA A 18 -9.67 4.19 9.59
CA ALA A 18 -8.36 3.73 9.13
C ALA A 18 -7.24 4.46 9.86
N GLU A 19 -6.03 3.93 9.76
CA GLU A 19 -4.80 4.57 10.21
C GLU A 19 -3.90 4.86 9.00
N ALA A 20 -3.23 6.02 8.99
CA ALA A 20 -2.24 6.35 7.97
C ALA A 20 -1.09 5.32 8.00
N SER A 21 -0.72 4.79 6.83
CA SER A 21 0.26 3.71 6.78
C SER A 21 1.57 4.14 6.13
N HIS A 22 2.68 3.82 6.77
CA HIS A 22 4.04 3.99 6.24
C HIS A 22 4.71 2.67 5.86
N ALA A 23 4.08 1.53 6.18
CA ALA A 23 4.62 0.20 6.04
C ALA A 23 3.54 -0.81 5.61
N ALA A 24 3.94 -2.02 5.22
CA ALA A 24 3.01 -3.09 4.85
C ALA A 24 2.21 -3.62 6.03
N PHE A 25 2.73 -3.50 7.24
CA PHE A 25 2.11 -4.01 8.46
C PHE A 25 1.72 -2.85 9.39
N PRO A 26 0.64 -2.98 10.17
CA PRO A 26 0.27 -1.97 11.15
C PRO A 26 1.29 -1.91 12.29
N ASP A 27 1.43 -0.76 12.94
CA ASP A 27 2.36 -0.52 14.05
C ASP A 27 2.13 -1.49 15.21
N SER A 28 0.88 -1.82 15.49
CA SER A 28 0.48 -2.77 16.53
C SER A 28 1.08 -4.17 16.35
N SER A 29 1.54 -4.53 15.14
CA SER A 29 2.17 -5.83 14.86
C SER A 29 3.62 -5.92 15.34
N GLY A 30 4.29 -4.79 15.55
CA GLY A 30 5.73 -4.70 15.81
C GLY A 30 6.61 -5.04 14.59
N TYR A 31 6.00 -5.22 13.39
CA TYR A 31 6.73 -5.42 12.13
C TYR A 31 7.01 -4.12 11.38
N ALA A 32 6.41 -3.01 11.79
CA ALA A 32 6.59 -1.69 11.19
C ALA A 32 7.61 -0.80 11.93
N ASP A 33 8.00 -1.15 13.17
CA ASP A 33 8.88 -0.33 14.00
C ASP A 33 10.20 0.02 13.29
N GLY A 34 10.44 1.31 13.07
CA GLY A 34 11.66 1.80 12.43
C GLY A 34 11.67 1.68 10.90
N VAL A 35 10.61 1.16 10.28
CA VAL A 35 10.41 1.26 8.83
C VAL A 35 10.03 2.69 8.49
N THR A 36 10.62 3.25 7.44
CA THR A 36 10.40 4.63 7.02
C THR A 36 9.99 4.69 5.55
N CYS A 37 9.13 5.63 5.20
CA CYS A 37 8.78 5.94 3.82
C CYS A 37 8.91 7.43 3.55
N ASP A 38 8.74 7.84 2.30
CA ASP A 38 8.67 9.25 1.94
C ASP A 38 7.56 9.96 2.72
N SER A 39 7.90 11.10 3.31
CA SER A 39 6.93 12.02 3.90
C SER A 39 6.20 12.80 2.82
N PHE A 40 4.98 13.23 3.12
CA PHE A 40 4.24 14.14 2.25
C PHE A 40 4.98 15.49 2.13
N ASP A 41 5.40 15.81 0.92
CA ASP A 41 6.13 17.04 0.58
C ASP A 41 5.96 17.38 -0.91
N VAL A 42 4.92 18.14 -1.20
CA VAL A 42 4.54 18.54 -2.56
C VAL A 42 5.64 19.39 -3.23
N GLU A 43 6.26 20.28 -2.47
CA GLU A 43 7.28 21.16 -3.05
C GLU A 43 8.55 20.39 -3.41
N LYS A 44 8.95 19.45 -2.58
CA LYS A 44 10.06 18.55 -2.89
C LYS A 44 9.73 17.64 -4.08
N ALA A 45 8.50 17.15 -4.18
CA ALA A 45 8.06 16.35 -5.33
C ALA A 45 8.15 17.16 -6.64
N LYS A 46 7.68 18.41 -6.64
CA LYS A 46 7.81 19.33 -7.79
C LYS A 46 9.28 19.59 -8.14
N GLN A 47 10.13 19.81 -7.14
CA GLN A 47 11.56 20.07 -7.38
C GLN A 47 12.23 18.85 -8.04
N ILE A 48 11.94 17.63 -7.58
CA ILE A 48 12.47 16.39 -8.19
C ILE A 48 12.06 16.28 -9.66
N LEU A 49 10.80 16.59 -9.99
CA LEU A 49 10.33 16.56 -11.37
C LEU A 49 11.04 17.63 -12.23
N ALA A 50 11.21 18.85 -11.70
CA ALA A 50 11.93 19.92 -12.38
C ALA A 50 13.40 19.56 -12.62
N ASP A 51 14.09 19.02 -11.60
CA ASP A 51 15.49 18.56 -11.70
C ASP A 51 15.64 17.40 -12.70
N ALA A 52 14.60 16.58 -12.86
CA ALA A 52 14.54 15.54 -13.88
C ALA A 52 14.24 16.08 -15.30
N GLY A 53 14.00 17.38 -15.45
CA GLY A 53 13.78 18.06 -16.73
C GLY A 53 12.32 18.05 -17.21
N TYR A 54 11.36 17.82 -16.32
CA TYR A 54 9.94 18.00 -16.61
C TYR A 54 9.53 19.45 -16.42
N ALA A 55 8.73 20.00 -17.36
CA ALA A 55 8.20 21.36 -17.31
C ALA A 55 6.83 21.41 -18.00
N ASP A 56 5.98 22.34 -17.58
CA ASP A 56 4.74 22.68 -18.30
C ASP A 56 5.08 23.76 -19.35
N ASN A 57 5.26 23.35 -20.61
CA ASN A 57 5.68 24.27 -21.67
C ASN A 57 4.51 24.89 -22.45
N ASP A 58 3.32 24.28 -22.42
CA ASP A 58 2.14 24.77 -23.11
C ASP A 58 1.11 25.43 -22.18
N GLY A 59 1.32 25.38 -20.85
CA GLY A 59 0.53 26.09 -19.86
C GLY A 59 -0.79 25.37 -19.51
N ASP A 60 -0.93 24.08 -19.80
CA ASP A 60 -2.14 23.32 -19.51
C ASP A 60 -2.15 22.67 -18.11
N GLY A 61 -1.08 22.84 -17.34
CA GLY A 61 -0.92 22.32 -15.98
C GLY A 61 -0.36 20.90 -15.91
N VAL A 62 -0.04 20.26 -17.05
CA VAL A 62 0.58 18.94 -17.11
C VAL A 62 2.03 19.08 -17.54
N LEU A 63 2.92 18.52 -16.72
CA LEU A 63 4.35 18.50 -17.02
C LEU A 63 4.65 17.63 -18.23
N GLU A 64 5.65 18.03 -19.00
CA GLU A 64 6.12 17.29 -20.16
C GLU A 64 7.64 17.24 -20.22
N LYS A 65 8.17 16.22 -20.87
CA LYS A 65 9.58 16.07 -21.18
C LYS A 65 9.72 15.46 -22.57
N ASP A 66 10.62 16.00 -23.40
CA ASP A 66 10.87 15.55 -24.76
C ASP A 66 9.57 15.50 -25.61
N GLY A 67 8.66 16.47 -25.40
CA GLY A 67 7.39 16.59 -26.10
C GLY A 67 6.33 15.53 -25.69
N LYS A 68 6.53 14.83 -24.58
CA LYS A 68 5.59 13.85 -24.05
C LYS A 68 5.07 14.31 -22.70
N LYS A 69 3.74 14.39 -22.57
CA LYS A 69 3.08 14.72 -21.31
C LYS A 69 3.27 13.60 -20.29
N LEU A 70 3.49 13.99 -19.03
CA LEU A 70 3.61 13.07 -17.91
C LEU A 70 2.18 12.66 -17.46
N SER A 71 1.76 11.50 -17.93
CA SER A 71 0.47 10.91 -17.60
C SER A 71 0.65 9.49 -17.13
N LEU A 72 -0.03 9.11 -16.04
CA LEU A 72 0.01 7.78 -15.44
C LEU A 72 -1.34 7.09 -15.57
N LYS A 73 -1.33 5.80 -15.89
CA LYS A 73 -2.50 4.94 -15.87
C LYS A 73 -2.63 4.28 -14.50
N LEU A 74 -3.68 4.63 -13.78
CA LEU A 74 -4.04 4.09 -12.49
C LEU A 74 -5.10 3.00 -12.65
N VAL A 75 -4.87 1.81 -12.11
CA VAL A 75 -5.84 0.71 -12.16
C VAL A 75 -6.35 0.40 -10.76
N THR A 76 -7.66 0.36 -10.60
CA THR A 76 -8.36 0.04 -9.34
C THR A 76 -9.51 -0.94 -9.58
N TYR A 77 -10.30 -1.27 -8.55
CA TYR A 77 -11.45 -2.18 -8.66
C TYR A 77 -12.51 -1.91 -7.59
N GLN A 78 -13.75 -2.33 -7.84
CA GLN A 78 -14.91 -1.99 -7.00
C GLN A 78 -15.19 -2.96 -5.85
N ALA A 79 -14.52 -4.11 -5.77
CA ALA A 79 -14.80 -5.08 -4.70
C ALA A 79 -14.53 -4.54 -3.28
N ASN A 80 -13.68 -3.51 -3.18
CA ASN A 80 -13.53 -2.65 -2.01
C ASN A 80 -13.95 -1.23 -2.40
N ALA A 81 -15.04 -0.73 -1.85
CA ALA A 81 -15.65 0.54 -2.25
C ALA A 81 -14.74 1.77 -2.03
N ALA A 82 -13.79 1.69 -1.11
CA ALA A 82 -12.86 2.80 -0.84
C ALA A 82 -11.78 2.93 -1.92
N LEU A 83 -11.34 1.84 -2.55
CA LEU A 83 -10.21 1.87 -3.49
C LEU A 83 -10.41 2.78 -4.72
N PRO A 84 -11.59 2.85 -5.37
CA PRO A 84 -11.82 3.85 -6.41
C PRO A 84 -11.69 5.29 -5.89
N MET A 85 -12.18 5.57 -4.67
CA MET A 85 -12.06 6.89 -4.04
C MET A 85 -10.61 7.22 -3.70
N ASP A 86 -9.83 6.24 -3.21
CA ASP A 86 -8.39 6.37 -3.00
C ASP A 86 -7.67 6.73 -4.30
N CYS A 87 -8.06 6.10 -5.40
CA CYS A 87 -7.48 6.34 -6.73
C CYS A 87 -7.81 7.75 -7.24
N GLU A 88 -9.05 8.22 -7.05
CA GLU A 88 -9.47 9.58 -7.40
C GLU A 88 -8.71 10.64 -6.57
N ALA A 89 -8.54 10.39 -5.27
CA ALA A 89 -7.75 11.27 -4.40
C ALA A 89 -6.28 11.29 -4.82
N LEU A 90 -5.70 10.13 -5.16
CA LEU A 90 -4.33 10.05 -5.69
C LEU A 90 -4.19 10.82 -6.99
N ALA A 91 -5.12 10.69 -7.93
CA ALA A 91 -5.12 11.44 -9.18
C ALA A 91 -5.17 12.96 -8.94
N SER A 92 -5.99 13.40 -7.99
CA SER A 92 -6.06 14.80 -7.56
C SER A 92 -4.74 15.28 -6.96
N GLN A 93 -4.08 14.49 -6.13
CA GLN A 93 -2.79 14.83 -5.54
C GLN A 93 -1.65 14.84 -6.58
N LEU A 94 -1.67 13.91 -7.55
CA LEU A 94 -0.75 13.89 -8.68
C LEU A 94 -0.90 15.15 -9.55
N SER A 95 -2.14 15.60 -9.79
CA SER A 95 -2.38 16.81 -10.58
C SER A 95 -1.80 18.08 -9.94
N GLN A 96 -1.69 18.15 -8.61
CA GLN A 96 -1.08 19.28 -7.90
C GLN A 96 0.42 19.43 -8.17
N ILE A 97 1.06 18.34 -8.62
CA ILE A 97 2.47 18.33 -9.01
C ILE A 97 2.68 18.21 -10.53
N GLY A 98 1.60 18.42 -11.30
CA GLY A 98 1.67 18.45 -12.76
C GLY A 98 1.68 17.07 -13.44
N ILE A 99 1.22 16.02 -12.75
CA ILE A 99 1.10 14.67 -13.31
C ILE A 99 -0.37 14.39 -13.63
N ALA A 100 -0.69 14.13 -14.90
CA ALA A 100 -2.01 13.67 -15.30
C ALA A 100 -2.21 12.20 -14.88
N ALA A 101 -3.44 11.82 -14.58
CA ALA A 101 -3.78 10.46 -14.23
C ALA A 101 -5.04 9.99 -14.98
N ASP A 102 -4.98 8.81 -15.58
CA ASP A 102 -6.11 8.11 -16.19
C ASP A 102 -6.49 6.93 -15.30
N ILE A 103 -7.74 6.91 -14.83
CA ILE A 103 -8.22 5.91 -13.87
C ILE A 103 -9.05 4.87 -14.60
N GLU A 104 -8.64 3.62 -14.50
CA GLU A 104 -9.37 2.45 -14.97
C GLU A 104 -9.90 1.65 -13.78
N VAL A 105 -11.22 1.42 -13.74
CA VAL A 105 -11.85 0.55 -12.73
C VAL A 105 -12.05 -0.83 -13.33
N ALA A 106 -11.21 -1.78 -12.94
CA ALA A 106 -11.23 -3.14 -13.45
C ALA A 106 -12.33 -4.00 -12.79
N GLU A 107 -12.97 -4.86 -13.54
CA GLU A 107 -13.90 -5.85 -13.00
C GLU A 107 -13.16 -6.93 -12.19
N LYS A 108 -12.01 -7.39 -12.69
CA LYS A 108 -11.15 -8.40 -12.06
C LYS A 108 -9.73 -7.90 -11.99
N ILE A 109 -9.36 -7.31 -10.87
CA ILE A 109 -8.07 -6.65 -10.69
C ILE A 109 -6.86 -7.58 -10.94
N THR A 110 -6.91 -8.82 -10.47
CA THR A 110 -5.81 -9.78 -10.62
C THR A 110 -5.56 -10.17 -12.09
N VAL A 111 -6.60 -10.18 -12.92
CA VAL A 111 -6.48 -10.40 -14.35
C VAL A 111 -5.93 -9.16 -15.03
N ARG A 112 -6.46 -7.98 -14.67
CA ARG A 112 -6.04 -6.72 -15.27
C ARG A 112 -4.59 -6.36 -14.96
N LEU A 113 -4.12 -6.60 -13.73
CA LEU A 113 -2.74 -6.33 -13.34
C LEU A 113 -1.74 -7.34 -13.93
N ALA A 114 -2.19 -8.49 -14.45
CA ALA A 114 -1.31 -9.39 -15.19
C ALA A 114 -0.87 -8.82 -16.55
N ASP A 115 -1.62 -7.85 -17.10
CA ASP A 115 -1.19 -7.07 -18.26
C ASP A 115 -0.18 -6.01 -17.78
N SER A 116 0.86 -5.73 -18.57
CA SER A 116 1.89 -4.75 -18.23
C SER A 116 1.55 -3.31 -18.65
N ASP A 117 0.32 -3.03 -19.08
CA ASP A 117 -0.14 -1.71 -19.56
C ASP A 117 -0.82 -0.92 -18.43
N TRP A 118 -0.07 -0.62 -17.38
CA TRP A 118 -0.47 0.26 -16.26
C TRP A 118 0.77 0.77 -15.53
N ASP A 119 0.63 1.89 -14.80
CA ASP A 119 1.72 2.50 -14.05
C ASP A 119 1.54 2.31 -12.54
N ILE A 120 0.31 2.43 -12.03
CA ILE A 120 -0.03 2.24 -10.62
C ILE A 120 -1.25 1.35 -10.49
N GLY A 121 -1.14 0.25 -9.74
CA GLY A 121 -2.25 -0.63 -9.37
C GLY A 121 -2.59 -0.49 -7.89
N THR A 122 -3.86 -0.24 -7.55
CA THR A 122 -4.30 -0.19 -6.16
C THR A 122 -4.83 -1.55 -5.71
N MET A 123 -4.37 -2.02 -4.56
CA MET A 123 -4.76 -3.31 -3.99
C MET A 123 -4.99 -3.21 -2.49
N ALA A 124 -6.00 -3.92 -2.01
CA ALA A 124 -6.17 -4.18 -0.58
C ALA A 124 -5.72 -5.62 -0.26
N TYR A 125 -4.85 -5.75 0.73
CA TYR A 125 -4.33 -7.03 1.19
C TYR A 125 -4.53 -7.22 2.68
N SER A 126 -4.85 -8.46 3.05
CA SER A 126 -4.63 -8.93 4.40
C SER A 126 -3.15 -9.30 4.54
N THR A 127 -2.40 -8.55 5.33
CA THR A 127 -0.94 -8.74 5.45
C THR A 127 -0.55 -9.81 6.48
N LEU A 128 -1.44 -10.11 7.45
CA LEU A 128 -1.22 -11.10 8.52
C LEU A 128 -2.38 -12.09 8.69
N PRO A 129 -2.91 -12.73 7.62
CA PRO A 129 -4.12 -13.55 7.73
C PRO A 129 -3.97 -14.75 8.67
N THR A 130 -2.75 -15.25 8.84
CA THR A 130 -2.40 -16.37 9.72
C THR A 130 -1.42 -15.98 10.82
N GLY A 131 -1.17 -14.68 11.03
CA GLY A 131 -0.13 -14.18 11.92
C GLY A 131 1.30 -14.36 11.36
N ASN A 132 1.46 -14.96 10.17
CA ASN A 132 2.77 -15.18 9.55
C ASN A 132 3.05 -14.15 8.43
N PRO A 133 4.00 -13.22 8.64
CA PRO A 133 4.33 -12.17 7.67
C PRO A 133 4.97 -12.71 6.38
N TYR A 134 5.58 -13.89 6.42
CA TYR A 134 6.24 -14.50 5.26
C TYR A 134 5.29 -14.71 4.10
N THR A 135 4.04 -15.11 4.38
CA THR A 135 3.05 -15.42 3.34
C THR A 135 2.78 -14.21 2.45
N TYR A 136 2.52 -13.05 3.06
CA TYR A 136 2.30 -11.81 2.32
C TYR A 136 3.58 -11.36 1.60
N LEU A 137 4.69 -11.24 2.34
CA LEU A 137 5.94 -10.71 1.79
C LEU A 137 6.45 -11.54 0.62
N SER A 138 6.41 -12.87 0.72
CA SER A 138 6.87 -13.74 -0.38
C SER A 138 5.97 -13.68 -1.60
N ALA A 139 4.65 -13.54 -1.41
CA ALA A 139 3.70 -13.48 -2.51
C ALA A 139 3.76 -12.14 -3.26
N VAL A 140 3.99 -11.02 -2.54
CA VAL A 140 3.89 -9.66 -3.10
C VAL A 140 5.27 -9.11 -3.46
N MET A 141 6.29 -9.31 -2.61
CA MET A 141 7.61 -8.68 -2.76
C MET A 141 8.70 -9.63 -3.29
N GLY A 142 8.50 -10.95 -3.23
CA GLY A 142 9.44 -11.91 -3.81
C GLY A 142 9.45 -11.83 -5.33
N SER A 143 10.63 -11.99 -5.96
CA SER A 143 10.78 -11.91 -7.42
C SER A 143 9.89 -12.91 -8.17
N ASP A 144 9.66 -14.11 -7.59
CA ASP A 144 8.76 -15.14 -8.12
C ASP A 144 7.38 -15.13 -7.43
N GLY A 145 7.02 -14.03 -6.77
CA GLY A 145 5.79 -13.91 -5.98
C GLY A 145 4.52 -13.99 -6.82
N THR A 146 3.56 -14.80 -6.39
CA THR A 146 2.29 -15.04 -7.13
C THR A 146 1.38 -13.81 -7.24
N SER A 147 1.62 -12.80 -6.43
CA SER A 147 0.90 -11.52 -6.40
C SER A 147 1.83 -10.32 -6.66
N ASN A 148 3.01 -10.58 -7.20
CA ASN A 148 3.97 -9.56 -7.60
C ASN A 148 3.62 -9.04 -9.01
N TYR A 149 2.50 -8.33 -9.11
CA TYR A 149 2.00 -7.81 -10.40
C TYR A 149 2.88 -6.70 -10.97
N GLY A 150 3.61 -5.98 -10.13
CA GLY A 150 4.57 -4.94 -10.54
C GLY A 150 5.91 -5.48 -11.04
N HIS A 151 6.08 -6.81 -11.07
CA HIS A 151 7.32 -7.47 -11.48
C HIS A 151 8.56 -6.95 -10.73
N TYR A 152 8.38 -6.55 -9.48
CA TYR A 152 9.48 -6.14 -8.62
C TYR A 152 10.47 -7.29 -8.45
N SER A 153 11.76 -7.00 -8.59
CA SER A 153 12.82 -7.99 -8.43
C SER A 153 14.02 -7.37 -7.73
N ASN A 154 14.35 -7.91 -6.56
CA ASN A 154 15.52 -7.49 -5.80
C ASN A 154 16.14 -8.70 -5.09
N ALA A 155 17.38 -9.02 -5.46
CA ALA A 155 18.09 -10.18 -4.92
C ALA A 155 18.29 -10.12 -3.39
N LYS A 156 18.33 -8.90 -2.79
CA LYS A 156 18.42 -8.73 -1.34
C LYS A 156 17.11 -9.10 -0.67
N VAL A 157 15.99 -8.73 -1.24
CA VAL A 157 14.65 -9.12 -0.75
C VAL A 157 14.50 -10.65 -0.81
N ASP A 158 14.89 -11.29 -1.91
CA ASP A 158 14.79 -12.75 -2.06
C ASP A 158 15.69 -13.49 -1.06
N GLU A 159 16.90 -12.97 -0.81
CA GLU A 159 17.80 -13.49 0.23
C GLU A 159 17.15 -13.43 1.61
N LEU A 160 16.60 -12.24 1.97
CA LEU A 160 15.95 -12.01 3.27
C LEU A 160 14.71 -12.89 3.45
N LEU A 161 13.89 -13.05 2.40
CA LEU A 161 12.76 -13.98 2.38
C LEU A 161 13.21 -15.42 2.61
N GLY A 162 14.33 -15.83 1.99
CA GLY A 162 14.94 -17.14 2.21
C GLY A 162 15.39 -17.37 3.66
N GLN A 163 15.86 -16.32 4.34
CA GLN A 163 16.21 -16.36 5.77
C GLN A 163 14.94 -16.38 6.64
N LEU A 164 13.95 -15.52 6.35
CA LEU A 164 12.69 -15.44 7.07
C LEU A 164 11.94 -16.77 7.08
N LYS A 165 11.93 -17.48 5.95
CA LYS A 165 11.31 -18.80 5.81
C LYS A 165 11.89 -19.85 6.77
N LYS A 166 13.14 -19.69 7.17
CA LYS A 166 13.90 -20.70 7.94
C LYS A 166 14.02 -20.40 9.42
N THR A 167 13.71 -19.18 9.85
CA THR A 167 13.86 -18.81 11.26
C THR A 167 12.57 -19.01 12.04
N GLY A 168 12.69 -19.60 13.24
CA GLY A 168 11.62 -19.68 14.24
C GLY A 168 11.78 -18.67 15.38
N ASP A 169 12.86 -17.87 15.37
CA ASP A 169 13.12 -16.84 16.38
C ASP A 169 12.32 -15.57 16.05
N GLU A 170 11.44 -15.17 16.97
CA GLU A 170 10.52 -14.05 16.76
C GLU A 170 11.25 -12.71 16.59
N ALA A 171 12.31 -12.45 17.37
CA ALA A 171 13.06 -11.22 17.26
C ALA A 171 13.76 -11.13 15.89
N LYS A 172 14.31 -12.25 15.43
CA LYS A 172 14.94 -12.36 14.12
C LYS A 172 13.91 -12.24 12.99
N GLN A 173 12.69 -12.77 13.15
CA GLN A 173 11.62 -12.58 12.19
C GLN A 173 11.27 -11.11 12.05
N LYS A 174 11.05 -10.40 13.16
CA LYS A 174 10.75 -8.95 13.16
C LYS A 174 11.83 -8.16 12.44
N GLU A 175 13.09 -8.44 12.72
CA GLU A 175 14.22 -7.78 12.07
C GLU A 175 14.24 -8.00 10.54
N LEU A 176 14.06 -9.24 10.09
CA LEU A 176 14.04 -9.60 8.67
C LEU A 176 12.85 -8.96 7.94
N VAL A 177 11.67 -8.95 8.57
CA VAL A 177 10.45 -8.34 8.02
C VAL A 177 10.63 -6.84 7.81
N LYS A 178 11.24 -6.14 8.77
CA LYS A 178 11.55 -4.71 8.65
C LYS A 178 12.52 -4.44 7.51
N GLN A 179 13.60 -5.23 7.42
CA GLN A 179 14.59 -5.09 6.34
C GLN A 179 13.98 -5.31 4.96
N ILE A 180 13.12 -6.32 4.80
CA ILE A 180 12.43 -6.59 3.52
C ILE A 180 11.58 -5.38 3.11
N GLN A 181 10.78 -4.86 4.03
CA GLN A 181 9.93 -3.69 3.77
C GLN A 181 10.76 -2.47 3.41
N GLN A 182 11.82 -2.20 4.19
CA GLN A 182 12.66 -1.02 3.96
C GLN A 182 13.32 -1.06 2.58
N VAL A 183 13.89 -2.20 2.18
CA VAL A 183 14.50 -2.34 0.84
C VAL A 183 13.48 -2.06 -0.26
N ALA A 184 12.27 -2.60 -0.16
CA ALA A 184 11.23 -2.41 -1.17
C ALA A 184 10.69 -0.96 -1.21
N LEU A 185 10.70 -0.26 -0.05
CA LEU A 185 10.34 1.17 0.03
C LEU A 185 11.45 2.07 -0.52
N ASP A 186 12.70 1.77 -0.23
CA ASP A 186 13.86 2.51 -0.75
C ASP A 186 13.96 2.38 -2.29
N ASP A 187 13.53 1.24 -2.84
CA ASP A 187 13.40 1.02 -4.28
C ASP A 187 12.15 1.69 -4.88
N HIS A 188 11.32 2.35 -4.07
CA HIS A 188 10.04 2.96 -4.46
C HIS A 188 9.06 1.99 -5.16
N ALA A 189 9.17 0.69 -4.88
CA ALA A 189 8.34 -0.34 -5.50
C ALA A 189 6.89 -0.33 -4.97
N TYR A 190 6.68 0.16 -3.75
CA TYR A 190 5.38 0.18 -3.06
C TYR A 190 5.12 1.50 -2.37
N VAL A 191 3.85 1.92 -2.36
CA VAL A 191 3.35 3.04 -1.57
C VAL A 191 2.19 2.54 -0.72
N TYR A 192 2.36 2.55 0.59
CA TYR A 192 1.30 2.21 1.54
C TYR A 192 0.51 3.46 1.87
N MET A 193 -0.81 3.33 1.89
CA MET A 193 -1.72 4.47 2.07
C MET A 193 -2.36 4.43 3.45
N VAL A 194 -3.14 3.38 3.74
CA VAL A 194 -3.85 3.23 5.00
C VAL A 194 -3.92 1.78 5.45
N HIS A 195 -4.07 1.57 6.76
CA HIS A 195 -4.55 0.33 7.36
C HIS A 195 -5.99 0.54 7.81
N THR A 196 -6.92 -0.23 7.24
CA THR A 196 -8.34 -0.15 7.62
C THR A 196 -8.57 -0.81 8.97
N LEU A 197 -9.40 -0.17 9.81
CA LEU A 197 -9.82 -0.74 11.09
C LEU A 197 -11.02 -1.66 10.88
N VAL A 198 -11.01 -2.79 11.56
CA VAL A 198 -12.16 -3.69 11.65
C VAL A 198 -12.87 -3.42 12.95
N ASN A 199 -14.18 -3.18 12.88
CA ASN A 199 -15.02 -2.90 14.04
C ASN A 199 -16.12 -3.95 14.16
N ASP A 200 -16.22 -4.57 15.32
CA ASP A 200 -17.32 -5.47 15.65
C ASP A 200 -18.44 -4.67 16.30
N VAL A 201 -19.66 -4.95 15.86
CA VAL A 201 -20.87 -4.38 16.44
C VAL A 201 -21.69 -5.54 17.01
N THR A 202 -21.90 -5.54 18.33
CA THR A 202 -22.67 -6.55 19.02
C THR A 202 -23.88 -5.94 19.72
N ALA A 203 -24.86 -6.77 20.05
CA ALA A 203 -25.90 -6.39 21.00
C ALA A 203 -25.27 -6.11 22.37
N ALA A 204 -25.91 -5.23 23.16
CA ALA A 204 -25.34 -4.76 24.43
C ALA A 204 -25.22 -5.84 25.51
N ASP A 205 -25.91 -6.95 25.34
CA ASP A 205 -25.97 -8.13 26.23
C ASP A 205 -24.99 -9.24 25.85
N VAL A 206 -24.23 -9.07 24.75
CA VAL A 206 -23.16 -10.00 24.37
C VAL A 206 -21.92 -9.74 25.22
N GLU A 207 -21.51 -10.74 25.98
CA GLU A 207 -20.34 -10.69 26.84
C GLU A 207 -19.20 -11.57 26.33
N ASN A 208 -17.96 -11.24 26.70
CA ASN A 208 -16.75 -12.00 26.42
C ASN A 208 -16.45 -12.23 24.93
N LEU A 209 -16.89 -11.31 24.05
CA LEU A 209 -16.41 -11.29 22.67
C LEU A 209 -14.93 -10.94 22.67
N ALA A 210 -14.10 -11.80 22.10
CA ALA A 210 -12.68 -11.55 21.91
C ALA A 210 -12.38 -11.44 20.43
N MET A 211 -11.97 -10.25 19.98
CA MET A 211 -11.41 -10.05 18.66
C MET A 211 -10.00 -10.63 18.60
N GLN A 212 -9.72 -11.44 17.58
CA GLN A 212 -8.39 -11.98 17.34
C GLN A 212 -7.93 -11.60 15.94
N GLY A 213 -7.21 -10.49 15.85
CA GLY A 213 -6.69 -9.98 14.59
C GLY A 213 -7.82 -9.58 13.64
N GLN A 214 -7.80 -10.12 12.42
CA GLN A 214 -8.70 -9.76 11.33
C GLN A 214 -10.00 -10.61 11.31
N TYR A 215 -10.08 -11.67 12.13
CA TYR A 215 -11.19 -12.60 12.14
C TYR A 215 -11.83 -12.67 13.52
N ASP A 216 -13.16 -12.66 13.53
CA ASP A 216 -13.93 -12.89 14.73
C ASP A 216 -14.01 -14.38 15.00
N TRP A 217 -13.56 -14.79 16.17
CA TRP A 217 -13.63 -16.16 16.59
C TRP A 217 -14.70 -16.29 17.69
N LEU A 218 -15.76 -17.01 17.38
CA LEU A 218 -16.70 -17.45 18.42
C LEU A 218 -15.95 -18.36 19.37
N ASN A 219 -15.99 -18.07 20.65
CA ASN A 219 -15.37 -18.91 21.68
C ASN A 219 -16.41 -19.36 22.70
N TYR A 220 -16.08 -20.39 23.46
CA TYR A 220 -16.99 -21.00 24.43
C TYR A 220 -17.30 -20.10 25.65
N GLN A 221 -16.64 -19.00 25.82
CA GLN A 221 -16.87 -18.02 26.90
C GLN A 221 -17.88 -16.94 26.50
N MET A 222 -18.28 -16.88 25.24
CA MET A 222 -19.32 -15.94 24.80
C MET A 222 -20.65 -16.35 25.41
N SER A 223 -21.42 -15.37 25.89
CA SER A 223 -22.75 -15.52 26.44
C SER A 223 -23.64 -14.37 26.02
N TYR A 224 -24.93 -14.54 26.20
CA TYR A 224 -25.98 -13.55 26.03
C TYR A 224 -26.47 -13.08 27.39
#